data_9a5b58e60d8671c3e327475ec867733d
#
_entry.id   9a5b58e60d8671c3e327475ec867733d
#
_cell.length_a   1.000
_cell.length_b   1.000
_cell.length_c   1.000
_cell.angle_alpha   90.00
_cell.angle_beta   90.00
_cell.angle_gamma   90.00
#
_symmetry.space_group_name_H-M   'P 1'
#
loop_
_entity.id
_entity.type
_entity.pdbx_description
1 polymer ?
#
loop_
_entity_poly.entity_id
_entity_poly.type
_entity_poly.pdbx_seq_one_letter_code
_entity_poly.pdbx_strand_id
1 'polypeptide(L)'
;MKITVIGGGSSYTPELLEGIIGEQGLLGVSEIWLVDVPQGQEKLSIMEKLAGRMIRKAGLPIKLTATLDRRAAIKDASYVITQIRVGQLEMRRSDEYISLKHGVIGQETTGAGGFMKALRTIPVLLDICRDIEELAPDAWLLNFTNPAGLVTEAILKHSNVKVVGLCNNPINYYKKFSQTYNVDMEDISLTFVGINHLIWITELHVKGESRIEDILTGVSDSYEARNIPSFGWDLDFLQSLRAIPCGYHKYYYQTDRLLEQQLEQYRQNETRADQVRKVEKQLFDLYQDPSLDEKPQALEQRGGAYYSEAAVRLMTSLHADSRDIHTLNVRNDGAISCLPEDACIEVNCVVESHRVTPLQVGYVPPQIRGLLQVVKAYEELTVEAAVTGDKGVALQALTLHPLIPSAEKAKAVLEEMLEANRHYLPSFYQDIQGVNQ
;
A
#
# COMPACT_ATOMS: atom_id res chain seq x y z
N MET A 1 18.91 0.23 -17.74
CA MET A 1 17.44 0.52 -17.74
C MET A 1 17.12 1.85 -17.07
N LYS A 2 15.94 2.43 -17.34
CA LYS A 2 15.44 3.67 -16.71
C LYS A 2 14.34 3.35 -15.70
N ILE A 3 14.47 3.89 -14.49
CA ILE A 3 13.46 3.80 -13.40
C ILE A 3 12.92 5.19 -13.13
N THR A 4 11.60 5.34 -13.11
CA THR A 4 10.92 6.59 -12.77
C THR A 4 10.14 6.42 -11.46
N VAL A 5 10.39 7.29 -10.48
CA VAL A 5 9.75 7.29 -9.16
C VAL A 5 8.82 8.49 -9.06
N ILE A 6 7.51 8.26 -9.11
CA ILE A 6 6.47 9.29 -8.93
C ILE A 6 6.15 9.40 -7.44
N GLY A 7 6.33 10.59 -6.87
CA GLY A 7 6.43 10.83 -5.45
C GLY A 7 7.89 10.77 -4.96
N GLY A 8 8.83 11.23 -5.81
CA GLY A 8 10.26 11.19 -5.55
C GLY A 8 10.71 11.98 -4.31
N GLY A 9 9.92 12.96 -3.85
CA GLY A 9 10.10 13.67 -2.58
C GLY A 9 9.63 12.90 -1.34
N SER A 10 9.21 11.64 -1.47
CA SER A 10 8.80 10.81 -0.34
C SER A 10 9.94 10.54 0.63
N SER A 11 9.63 10.49 1.94
CA SER A 11 10.60 10.09 2.98
C SER A 11 11.12 8.66 2.81
N TYR A 12 10.48 7.81 1.98
CA TYR A 12 10.93 6.45 1.68
C TYR A 12 11.92 6.35 0.50
N THR A 13 12.14 7.43 -0.23
CA THR A 13 13.04 7.42 -1.38
C THR A 13 14.46 6.92 -1.08
N PRO A 14 15.09 7.24 0.08
CA PRO A 14 16.42 6.71 0.41
C PRO A 14 16.44 5.19 0.57
N GLU A 15 15.39 4.59 1.11
CA GLU A 15 15.28 3.13 1.23
C GLU A 15 15.16 2.46 -0.14
N LEU A 16 14.34 3.02 -1.03
CA LEU A 16 14.20 2.51 -2.40
C LEU A 16 15.53 2.59 -3.17
N LEU A 17 16.25 3.69 -3.02
CA LEU A 17 17.57 3.87 -3.65
C LEU A 17 18.61 2.90 -3.10
N GLU A 18 18.66 2.68 -1.79
CA GLU A 18 19.54 1.69 -1.17
C GLU A 18 19.34 0.30 -1.79
N GLY A 19 18.09 -0.12 -1.96
CA GLY A 19 17.77 -1.39 -2.60
C GLY A 19 18.20 -1.44 -4.07
N ILE A 20 17.92 -0.40 -4.87
CA ILE A 20 18.32 -0.33 -6.28
C ILE A 20 19.86 -0.35 -6.42
N ILE A 21 20.58 0.37 -5.55
CA ILE A 21 22.04 0.40 -5.51
C ILE A 21 22.59 -1.00 -5.20
N GLY A 22 21.99 -1.69 -4.21
CA GLY A 22 22.40 -3.04 -3.81
C GLY A 22 22.28 -4.08 -4.93
N GLU A 23 21.24 -3.98 -5.75
CA GLU A 23 20.96 -4.92 -6.86
C GLU A 23 21.42 -4.41 -8.24
N GLN A 24 22.27 -3.41 -8.28
CA GLN A 24 22.73 -2.80 -9.52
C GLN A 24 23.38 -3.81 -10.48
N GLY A 25 24.07 -4.81 -9.94
CA GLY A 25 24.72 -5.87 -10.72
C GLY A 25 23.73 -6.72 -11.54
N LEU A 26 22.52 -6.90 -11.03
CA LEU A 26 21.45 -7.64 -11.71
C LEU A 26 20.56 -6.74 -12.54
N LEU A 27 20.21 -5.56 -12.02
CA LEU A 27 19.26 -4.66 -12.69
C LEU A 27 19.89 -3.82 -13.81
N GLY A 28 21.17 -3.47 -13.74
CA GLY A 28 21.83 -2.64 -14.75
C GLY A 28 21.17 -1.27 -14.95
N VAL A 29 20.79 -0.61 -13.85
CA VAL A 29 20.11 0.69 -13.88
C VAL A 29 21.06 1.77 -14.40
N SER A 30 20.68 2.49 -15.45
CA SER A 30 21.46 3.61 -16.02
C SER A 30 20.89 4.98 -15.65
N GLU A 31 19.57 5.06 -15.43
CA GLU A 31 18.90 6.32 -15.11
C GLU A 31 17.85 6.14 -14.02
N ILE A 32 17.83 7.08 -13.06
CA ILE A 32 16.77 7.22 -12.05
C ILE A 32 16.19 8.63 -12.15
N TRP A 33 14.87 8.68 -12.33
CA TRP A 33 14.12 9.93 -12.38
C TRP A 33 13.21 10.03 -11.13
N LEU A 34 13.40 11.11 -10.35
CA LEU A 34 12.56 11.43 -9.20
C LEU A 34 11.58 12.54 -9.62
N VAL A 35 10.28 12.26 -9.49
CA VAL A 35 9.22 13.17 -9.90
C VAL A 35 8.34 13.53 -8.73
N ASP A 36 8.02 14.81 -8.59
CA ASP A 36 7.01 15.25 -7.63
C ASP A 36 6.16 16.39 -8.22
N VAL A 37 5.15 16.82 -7.48
CA VAL A 37 4.32 17.98 -7.80
C VAL A 37 4.94 19.27 -7.26
N PRO A 38 4.53 20.47 -7.74
CA PRO A 38 5.07 21.74 -7.24
C PRO A 38 5.04 21.89 -5.71
N GLN A 39 4.00 21.36 -5.04
CA GLN A 39 3.87 21.37 -3.59
C GLN A 39 4.90 20.48 -2.87
N GLY A 40 5.50 19.52 -3.58
CA GLY A 40 6.56 18.62 -3.10
C GLY A 40 7.97 19.05 -3.47
N GLN A 41 8.15 20.17 -4.19
CA GLN A 41 9.44 20.58 -4.78
C GLN A 41 10.57 20.73 -3.75
N GLU A 42 10.30 21.26 -2.56
CA GLU A 42 11.31 21.38 -1.49
C GLU A 42 11.81 19.99 -1.07
N LYS A 43 10.88 19.07 -0.78
CA LYS A 43 11.23 17.69 -0.41
C LYS A 43 11.95 16.97 -1.55
N LEU A 44 11.51 17.16 -2.79
CA LEU A 44 12.17 16.60 -3.97
C LEU A 44 13.63 17.07 -4.07
N SER A 45 13.91 18.35 -3.86
CA SER A 45 15.26 18.89 -3.88
C SER A 45 16.17 18.32 -2.77
N ILE A 46 15.61 18.09 -1.58
CA ILE A 46 16.32 17.41 -0.49
C ILE A 46 16.66 15.97 -0.89
N MET A 47 15.67 15.23 -1.43
CA MET A 47 15.85 13.86 -1.90
C MET A 47 16.86 13.75 -3.03
N GLU A 48 16.85 14.65 -4.01
CA GLU A 48 17.84 14.68 -5.10
C GLU A 48 19.27 14.77 -4.56
N LYS A 49 19.50 15.66 -3.59
CA LYS A 49 20.83 15.83 -2.98
C LYS A 49 21.28 14.58 -2.24
N LEU A 50 20.41 13.98 -1.41
CA LEU A 50 20.73 12.76 -0.69
C LEU A 50 20.95 11.59 -1.66
N ALA A 51 20.05 11.38 -2.61
CA ALA A 51 20.17 10.36 -3.65
C ALA A 51 21.50 10.47 -4.42
N GLY A 52 21.88 11.69 -4.79
CA GLY A 52 23.16 11.95 -5.45
C GLY A 52 24.37 11.61 -4.58
N ARG A 53 24.30 11.81 -3.24
CA ARG A 53 25.35 11.37 -2.32
C ARG A 53 25.44 9.86 -2.23
N MET A 54 24.29 9.18 -2.10
CA MET A 54 24.23 7.70 -2.04
C MET A 54 24.82 7.05 -3.31
N ILE A 55 24.41 7.51 -4.50
CA ILE A 55 24.92 7.01 -5.78
C ILE A 55 26.45 7.23 -5.91
N ARG A 56 26.95 8.42 -5.52
CA ARG A 56 28.39 8.70 -5.55
C ARG A 56 29.17 7.83 -4.57
N LYS A 57 28.67 7.62 -3.34
CA LYS A 57 29.28 6.72 -2.37
C LYS A 57 29.41 5.30 -2.91
N ALA A 58 28.37 4.84 -3.60
CA ALA A 58 28.38 3.53 -4.24
C ALA A 58 29.28 3.42 -5.48
N GLY A 59 29.81 4.54 -6.02
CA GLY A 59 30.66 4.57 -7.20
C GLY A 59 29.95 4.12 -8.49
N LEU A 60 28.63 4.25 -8.57
CA LEU A 60 27.83 3.74 -9.68
C LEU A 60 27.59 4.81 -10.75
N PRO A 61 27.62 4.43 -12.07
CA PRO A 61 27.39 5.36 -13.17
C PRO A 61 25.89 5.58 -13.43
N ILE A 62 25.10 5.80 -12.39
CA ILE A 62 23.66 6.05 -12.49
C ILE A 62 23.43 7.55 -12.67
N LYS A 63 22.76 7.94 -13.74
CA LYS A 63 22.31 9.31 -13.96
C LYS A 63 21.04 9.56 -13.12
N LEU A 64 21.10 10.49 -12.19
CA LEU A 64 19.97 10.95 -11.40
C LEU A 64 19.39 12.24 -11.98
N THR A 65 18.05 12.31 -12.11
CA THR A 65 17.34 13.52 -12.53
C THR A 65 16.12 13.73 -11.61
N ALA A 66 15.99 14.92 -11.04
CA ALA A 66 14.78 15.33 -10.33
C ALA A 66 14.01 16.35 -11.17
N THR A 67 12.69 16.20 -11.28
CA THR A 67 11.86 17.04 -12.14
C THR A 67 10.41 17.13 -11.65
N LEU A 68 9.72 18.20 -12.05
CA LEU A 68 8.26 18.33 -11.91
C LEU A 68 7.54 17.91 -13.22
N ASP A 69 8.27 17.63 -14.30
CA ASP A 69 7.73 17.15 -15.57
C ASP A 69 7.60 15.63 -15.54
N ARG A 70 6.42 15.16 -15.17
CA ARG A 70 6.07 13.74 -15.09
C ARG A 70 6.21 13.04 -16.45
N ARG A 71 5.78 13.69 -17.52
CA ARG A 71 5.78 13.10 -18.85
C ARG A 71 7.21 12.86 -19.37
N ALA A 72 8.10 13.85 -19.20
CA ALA A 72 9.51 13.68 -19.53
C ALA A 72 10.18 12.54 -18.75
N ALA A 73 9.79 12.37 -17.48
CA ALA A 73 10.31 11.30 -16.65
C ALA A 73 9.78 9.92 -17.04
N ILE A 74 8.49 9.78 -17.38
CA ILE A 74 7.87 8.51 -17.78
C ILE A 74 8.38 8.02 -19.14
N LYS A 75 8.66 8.95 -20.06
CA LYS A 75 9.09 8.59 -21.40
C LYS A 75 10.24 7.57 -21.40
N ASP A 76 10.05 6.47 -22.10
CA ASP A 76 11.02 5.35 -22.25
C ASP A 76 11.44 4.70 -20.91
N ALA A 77 10.63 4.81 -19.85
CA ALA A 77 10.87 4.11 -18.59
C ALA A 77 10.68 2.60 -18.76
N SER A 78 11.53 1.80 -18.09
CA SER A 78 11.33 0.36 -17.96
C SER A 78 10.42 0.03 -16.77
N TYR A 79 10.56 0.80 -15.69
CA TYR A 79 9.75 0.71 -14.48
C TYR A 79 9.28 2.08 -14.06
N VAL A 80 8.01 2.18 -13.69
CA VAL A 80 7.41 3.34 -13.02
C VAL A 80 6.98 2.90 -11.63
N ILE A 81 7.50 3.57 -10.61
CA ILE A 81 7.19 3.29 -9.21
C ILE A 81 6.35 4.45 -8.67
N THR A 82 5.19 4.15 -8.08
CA THR A 82 4.34 5.18 -7.47
C THR A 82 4.33 5.06 -5.95
N GLN A 83 4.66 6.17 -5.27
CA GLN A 83 4.62 6.30 -3.81
C GLN A 83 4.06 7.66 -3.39
N ILE A 84 2.96 8.05 -4.02
CA ILE A 84 2.34 9.37 -3.82
C ILE A 84 1.38 9.39 -2.62
N ARG A 85 1.14 10.60 -2.13
CA ARG A 85 0.09 10.90 -1.15
C ARG A 85 -0.62 12.18 -1.55
N VAL A 86 -1.77 12.06 -2.21
CA VAL A 86 -2.59 13.19 -2.59
C VAL A 86 -3.10 13.89 -1.32
N GLY A 87 -2.88 15.20 -1.22
CA GLY A 87 -3.22 16.01 -0.05
C GLY A 87 -2.23 15.86 1.12
N GLN A 88 -1.10 15.16 0.92
CA GLN A 88 0.00 15.04 1.89
C GLN A 88 -0.45 14.54 3.28
N LEU A 89 0.27 14.87 4.34
CA LEU A 89 -0.06 14.48 5.71
C LEU A 89 -1.21 15.31 6.31
N GLU A 90 -1.49 16.49 5.74
CA GLU A 90 -2.62 17.31 6.19
C GLU A 90 -3.95 16.59 5.92
N MET A 91 -4.14 16.07 4.71
CA MET A 91 -5.37 15.34 4.41
C MET A 91 -5.44 13.99 5.12
N ARG A 92 -4.31 13.32 5.36
CA ARG A 92 -4.29 12.16 6.25
C ARG A 92 -4.82 12.51 7.65
N ARG A 93 -4.34 13.61 8.22
CA ARG A 93 -4.79 14.07 9.54
C ARG A 93 -6.29 14.40 9.51
N SER A 94 -6.75 15.11 8.50
CA SER A 94 -8.17 15.40 8.30
C SER A 94 -9.03 14.13 8.27
N ASP A 95 -8.62 13.13 7.50
CA ASP A 95 -9.34 11.84 7.38
C ASP A 95 -9.42 11.11 8.74
N GLU A 96 -8.30 11.04 9.48
CA GLU A 96 -8.28 10.42 10.82
C GLU A 96 -9.17 11.20 11.81
N TYR A 97 -9.08 12.53 11.81
CA TYR A 97 -9.82 13.40 12.73
C TYR A 97 -11.33 13.41 12.47
N ILE A 98 -11.76 13.48 11.22
CA ILE A 98 -13.19 13.41 10.87
C ILE A 98 -13.75 12.04 11.25
N SER A 99 -13.05 10.95 10.96
CA SER A 99 -13.47 9.61 11.39
C SER A 99 -13.69 9.54 12.90
N LEU A 100 -12.71 9.96 13.68
CA LEU A 100 -12.75 9.90 15.14
C LEU A 100 -13.79 10.85 15.74
N LYS A 101 -13.98 12.04 15.17
CA LYS A 101 -15.05 12.97 15.55
C LYS A 101 -16.43 12.32 15.47
N HIS A 102 -16.64 11.48 14.45
CA HIS A 102 -17.88 10.73 14.29
C HIS A 102 -17.90 9.39 15.02
N GLY A 103 -16.89 9.07 15.82
CA GLY A 103 -16.82 7.84 16.62
C GLY A 103 -16.65 6.58 15.77
N VAL A 104 -15.92 6.67 14.65
CA VAL A 104 -15.49 5.54 13.84
C VAL A 104 -13.97 5.48 13.75
N ILE A 105 -13.41 4.32 13.43
CA ILE A 105 -11.95 4.09 13.32
C ILE A 105 -11.32 5.12 12.36
N GLY A 106 -10.32 5.84 12.87
CA GLY A 106 -9.48 6.77 12.12
C GLY A 106 -8.21 6.10 11.60
N GLN A 107 -8.27 5.42 10.46
CA GLN A 107 -7.14 4.73 9.84
C GLN A 107 -6.99 5.14 8.38
N GLU A 108 -5.74 5.31 7.91
CA GLU A 108 -5.46 5.91 6.59
C GLU A 108 -5.68 5.00 5.38
N THR A 109 -5.84 3.68 5.57
CA THR A 109 -5.89 2.70 4.49
C THR A 109 -7.08 1.74 4.55
N THR A 110 -7.89 1.83 5.60
CA THR A 110 -9.15 1.11 5.73
C THR A 110 -10.22 2.00 6.39
N GLY A 111 -11.49 1.57 6.40
CA GLY A 111 -12.59 2.38 6.91
C GLY A 111 -12.78 3.68 6.14
N ALA A 112 -13.35 4.68 6.79
CA ALA A 112 -13.67 5.96 6.18
C ALA A 112 -12.40 6.72 5.70
N GLY A 113 -11.30 6.63 6.45
CA GLY A 113 -10.04 7.28 6.04
C GLY A 113 -9.43 6.65 4.79
N GLY A 114 -9.43 5.31 4.70
CA GLY A 114 -8.98 4.58 3.51
C GLY A 114 -9.86 4.88 2.28
N PHE A 115 -11.17 4.91 2.49
CA PHE A 115 -12.15 5.31 1.48
C PHE A 115 -11.84 6.71 0.91
N MET A 116 -11.75 7.72 1.75
CA MET A 116 -11.52 9.09 1.30
C MET A 116 -10.16 9.27 0.62
N LYS A 117 -9.14 8.60 1.14
CA LYS A 117 -7.81 8.58 0.51
C LYS A 117 -7.86 7.94 -0.88
N ALA A 118 -8.62 6.85 -1.07
CA ALA A 118 -8.81 6.23 -2.38
C ALA A 118 -9.51 7.16 -3.36
N LEU A 119 -10.60 7.81 -2.94
CA LEU A 119 -11.36 8.75 -3.81
C LEU A 119 -10.47 9.86 -4.39
N ARG A 120 -9.53 10.42 -3.61
CA ARG A 120 -8.62 11.47 -4.14
C ARG A 120 -7.42 10.91 -4.90
N THR A 121 -7.03 9.67 -4.65
CA THR A 121 -5.80 9.10 -5.21
C THR A 121 -6.03 8.42 -6.55
N ILE A 122 -7.13 7.69 -6.70
CA ILE A 122 -7.46 6.91 -7.90
C ILE A 122 -7.44 7.77 -9.17
N PRO A 123 -8.13 8.95 -9.23
CA PRO A 123 -8.09 9.76 -10.45
C PRO A 123 -6.68 10.20 -10.86
N VAL A 124 -5.82 10.51 -9.88
CA VAL A 124 -4.43 10.91 -10.15
C VAL A 124 -3.62 9.73 -10.70
N LEU A 125 -3.82 8.51 -10.17
CA LEU A 125 -3.14 7.32 -10.68
C LEU A 125 -3.61 6.95 -12.09
N LEU A 126 -4.89 7.10 -12.40
CA LEU A 126 -5.41 6.87 -13.75
C LEU A 126 -4.84 7.90 -14.76
N ASP A 127 -4.59 9.14 -14.34
CA ASP A 127 -3.85 10.12 -15.13
C ASP A 127 -2.41 9.70 -15.40
N ILE A 128 -1.74 9.15 -14.39
CA ILE A 128 -0.38 8.62 -14.54
C ILE A 128 -0.38 7.42 -15.50
N CYS A 129 -1.38 6.55 -15.41
CA CYS A 129 -1.51 5.41 -16.32
C CYS A 129 -1.67 5.86 -17.79
N ARG A 130 -2.45 6.91 -18.07
CA ARG A 130 -2.55 7.47 -19.43
C ARG A 130 -1.19 7.93 -19.97
N ASP A 131 -0.38 8.58 -19.13
CA ASP A 131 0.97 8.97 -19.55
C ASP A 131 1.88 7.74 -19.78
N ILE A 132 1.74 6.67 -18.99
CA ILE A 132 2.50 5.42 -19.19
C ILE A 132 2.09 4.74 -20.48
N GLU A 133 0.79 4.61 -20.75
CA GLU A 133 0.27 4.01 -21.99
C GLU A 133 0.79 4.73 -23.25
N GLU A 134 0.91 6.07 -23.19
CA GLU A 134 1.39 6.86 -24.31
C GLU A 134 2.92 6.85 -24.47
N LEU A 135 3.67 6.93 -23.36
CA LEU A 135 5.09 7.27 -23.37
C LEU A 135 6.03 6.11 -23.03
N ALA A 136 5.50 5.05 -22.39
CA ALA A 136 6.25 3.86 -21.97
C ALA A 136 5.32 2.63 -21.88
N PRO A 137 4.65 2.21 -22.97
CA PRO A 137 3.60 1.18 -22.96
C PRO A 137 4.07 -0.20 -22.49
N ASP A 138 5.37 -0.46 -22.57
CA ASP A 138 5.96 -1.72 -22.12
C ASP A 138 6.41 -1.69 -20.64
N ALA A 139 6.38 -0.53 -20.00
CA ALA A 139 6.82 -0.38 -18.61
C ALA A 139 5.92 -1.16 -17.63
N TRP A 140 6.54 -1.69 -16.60
CA TRP A 140 5.81 -2.14 -15.42
C TRP A 140 5.55 -0.99 -14.45
N LEU A 141 4.31 -0.86 -14.00
CA LEU A 141 3.93 0.03 -12.90
C LEU A 141 3.95 -0.75 -11.59
N LEU A 142 4.85 -0.38 -10.69
CA LEU A 142 4.94 -0.92 -9.34
C LEU A 142 4.23 0.06 -8.38
N ASN A 143 3.03 -0.31 -7.94
CA ASN A 143 2.21 0.58 -7.14
C ASN A 143 2.44 0.37 -5.64
N PHE A 144 3.10 1.34 -4.98
CA PHE A 144 3.18 1.45 -3.51
C PHE A 144 2.20 2.47 -2.93
N THR A 145 1.48 3.16 -3.80
CA THR A 145 0.53 4.18 -3.36
C THR A 145 -0.67 3.53 -2.66
N ASN A 146 -0.86 3.89 -1.40
CA ASN A 146 -1.95 3.39 -0.58
C ASN A 146 -3.26 4.21 -0.73
N PRO A 147 -4.42 3.55 -0.57
CA PRO A 147 -4.66 2.13 -0.27
C PRO A 147 -4.31 1.24 -1.47
N ALA A 148 -3.28 0.39 -1.32
CA ALA A 148 -2.69 -0.27 -2.48
C ALA A 148 -3.66 -1.20 -3.23
N GLY A 149 -4.53 -1.93 -2.51
CA GLY A 149 -5.54 -2.78 -3.13
C GLY A 149 -6.53 -1.99 -3.99
N LEU A 150 -7.16 -0.96 -3.42
CA LEU A 150 -8.12 -0.08 -4.11
C LEU A 150 -7.52 0.61 -5.33
N VAL A 151 -6.31 1.16 -5.17
CA VAL A 151 -5.61 1.86 -6.26
C VAL A 151 -5.23 0.88 -7.37
N THR A 152 -4.69 -0.28 -7.02
CA THR A 152 -4.33 -1.31 -8.01
C THR A 152 -5.56 -1.85 -8.73
N GLU A 153 -6.69 -2.06 -8.03
CA GLU A 153 -7.94 -2.47 -8.64
C GLU A 153 -8.45 -1.45 -9.67
N ALA A 154 -8.41 -0.17 -9.31
CA ALA A 154 -8.79 0.89 -10.26
C ALA A 154 -7.92 0.88 -11.52
N ILE A 155 -6.62 0.69 -11.38
CA ILE A 155 -5.69 0.61 -12.51
C ILE A 155 -5.99 -0.63 -13.37
N LEU A 156 -6.17 -1.80 -12.75
CA LEU A 156 -6.50 -3.05 -13.44
C LEU A 156 -7.83 -2.98 -14.22
N LYS A 157 -8.81 -2.23 -13.72
CA LYS A 157 -10.14 -2.10 -14.34
C LYS A 157 -10.23 -0.99 -15.39
N HIS A 158 -9.42 0.06 -15.26
CA HIS A 158 -9.59 1.30 -16.05
C HIS A 158 -8.33 1.69 -16.86
N SER A 159 -7.32 0.82 -16.97
CA SER A 159 -6.14 1.03 -17.82
C SER A 159 -5.61 -0.29 -18.39
N ASN A 160 -4.72 -0.19 -19.39
CA ASN A 160 -4.01 -1.33 -19.98
C ASN A 160 -2.56 -1.44 -19.49
N VAL A 161 -2.17 -0.66 -18.49
CA VAL A 161 -0.81 -0.66 -17.93
C VAL A 161 -0.52 -2.00 -17.25
N LYS A 162 0.67 -2.55 -17.48
CA LYS A 162 1.15 -3.69 -16.69
C LYS A 162 1.39 -3.24 -15.26
N VAL A 163 0.52 -3.63 -14.34
CA VAL A 163 0.59 -3.17 -12.94
C VAL A 163 0.64 -4.32 -11.95
N VAL A 164 1.42 -4.14 -10.91
CA VAL A 164 1.34 -4.91 -9.66
C VAL A 164 1.33 -3.94 -8.48
N GLY A 165 0.49 -4.23 -7.50
CA GLY A 165 0.50 -3.52 -6.22
C GLY A 165 1.38 -4.25 -5.21
N LEU A 166 2.07 -3.49 -4.37
CA LEU A 166 3.00 -4.00 -3.37
C LEU A 166 2.63 -3.55 -1.97
N CYS A 167 2.76 -4.48 -1.03
CA CYS A 167 2.70 -4.23 0.40
C CYS A 167 3.91 -4.83 1.10
N ASN A 168 4.37 -4.18 2.16
CA ASN A 168 5.46 -4.73 2.97
C ASN A 168 5.00 -5.75 4.02
N ASN A 169 3.71 -5.95 4.21
CA ASN A 169 3.20 -6.92 5.19
C ASN A 169 3.71 -8.34 4.93
N PRO A 170 3.59 -8.90 3.71
CA PRO A 170 4.05 -10.26 3.45
C PRO A 170 5.52 -10.49 3.78
N ILE A 171 6.43 -9.61 3.32
CA ILE A 171 7.87 -9.76 3.57
C ILE A 171 8.20 -9.67 5.06
N ASN A 172 7.44 -8.87 5.84
CA ASN A 172 7.61 -8.81 7.28
C ASN A 172 7.32 -10.17 7.95
N TYR A 173 6.32 -10.93 7.46
CA TYR A 173 6.03 -12.27 7.96
C TYR A 173 7.14 -13.26 7.62
N TYR A 174 7.66 -13.25 6.40
CA TYR A 174 8.81 -14.08 6.04
C TYR A 174 10.01 -13.83 6.95
N LYS A 175 10.39 -12.56 7.16
CA LYS A 175 11.49 -12.18 8.06
C LYS A 175 11.22 -12.59 9.51
N LYS A 176 10.00 -12.40 9.96
CA LYS A 176 9.64 -12.74 11.34
C LYS A 176 9.72 -14.24 11.59
N PHE A 177 9.20 -15.06 10.69
CA PHE A 177 9.27 -16.50 10.81
C PHE A 177 10.71 -17.01 10.62
N SER A 178 11.49 -16.45 9.70
CA SER A 178 12.92 -16.72 9.58
C SER A 178 13.66 -16.51 10.91
N GLN A 179 13.42 -15.38 11.58
CA GLN A 179 13.99 -15.09 12.90
C GLN A 179 13.46 -16.03 13.99
N THR A 180 12.15 -16.34 13.99
CA THR A 180 11.53 -17.21 15.01
C THR A 180 12.08 -18.62 14.96
N TYR A 181 12.26 -19.17 13.76
CA TYR A 181 12.75 -20.53 13.57
C TYR A 181 14.27 -20.60 13.33
N ASN A 182 14.96 -19.46 13.32
CA ASN A 182 16.40 -19.33 13.05
C ASN A 182 16.83 -20.07 11.77
N VAL A 183 16.16 -19.74 10.66
CA VAL A 183 16.40 -20.29 9.32
C VAL A 183 16.46 -19.15 8.30
N ASP A 184 16.92 -19.40 7.09
CA ASP A 184 16.90 -18.42 6.01
C ASP A 184 15.46 -18.20 5.49
N MET A 185 15.20 -17.04 4.88
CA MET A 185 13.85 -16.73 4.36
C MET A 185 13.40 -17.70 3.25
N GLU A 186 14.33 -18.24 2.50
CA GLU A 186 14.14 -19.24 1.44
C GLU A 186 13.65 -20.60 2.00
N ASP A 187 13.90 -20.87 3.28
CA ASP A 187 13.39 -22.06 3.98
C ASP A 187 11.93 -21.89 4.46
N ILE A 188 11.35 -20.68 4.34
CA ILE A 188 9.99 -20.37 4.76
C ILE A 188 9.08 -20.36 3.53
N SER A 189 7.95 -21.06 3.62
CA SER A 189 6.86 -20.97 2.65
C SER A 189 5.57 -20.58 3.37
N LEU A 190 4.90 -19.54 2.86
CA LEU A 190 3.64 -19.02 3.38
C LEU A 190 2.58 -19.06 2.29
N THR A 191 1.35 -19.45 2.64
CA THR A 191 0.18 -19.28 1.77
C THR A 191 -0.66 -18.12 2.28
N PHE A 192 -0.77 -17.08 1.46
CA PHE A 192 -1.60 -15.90 1.75
C PHE A 192 -2.93 -15.96 1.01
N VAL A 193 -3.99 -15.57 1.71
CA VAL A 193 -5.37 -15.52 1.18
C VAL A 193 -5.98 -14.19 1.55
N GLY A 194 -6.40 -13.40 0.58
CA GLY A 194 -7.15 -12.19 0.87
C GLY A 194 -6.93 -11.04 -0.11
N ILE A 195 -7.10 -9.84 0.40
CA ILE A 195 -6.91 -8.56 -0.29
C ILE A 195 -5.97 -7.68 0.54
N ASN A 196 -5.47 -6.60 -0.02
CA ASN A 196 -4.52 -5.72 0.66
C ASN A 196 -5.00 -5.28 2.05
N HIS A 197 -4.15 -5.44 3.04
CA HIS A 197 -4.44 -5.19 4.47
C HIS A 197 -5.55 -6.07 5.09
N LEU A 198 -6.01 -7.07 4.36
CA LEU A 198 -6.97 -8.06 4.83
C LEU A 198 -6.58 -9.46 4.30
N ILE A 199 -5.37 -9.88 4.64
CA ILE A 199 -4.80 -11.18 4.27
C ILE A 199 -4.65 -12.07 5.49
N TRP A 200 -4.92 -13.35 5.29
CA TRP A 200 -4.67 -14.39 6.27
C TRP A 200 -3.55 -15.31 5.78
N ILE A 201 -2.71 -15.80 6.70
CA ILE A 201 -1.79 -16.88 6.44
C ILE A 201 -2.50 -18.17 6.81
N THR A 202 -2.74 -19.02 5.82
CA THR A 202 -3.46 -20.29 6.00
C THR A 202 -2.52 -21.48 6.08
N GLU A 203 -1.26 -21.33 5.61
CA GLU A 203 -0.21 -22.33 5.72
C GLU A 203 1.13 -21.68 6.01
N LEU A 204 1.89 -22.30 6.89
CA LEU A 204 3.28 -21.98 7.20
C LEU A 204 4.09 -23.26 7.15
N HIS A 205 5.09 -23.31 6.28
CA HIS A 205 6.06 -24.38 6.23
C HIS A 205 7.46 -23.83 6.49
N VAL A 206 8.23 -24.59 7.27
CA VAL A 206 9.64 -24.32 7.57
C VAL A 206 10.43 -25.54 7.11
N LYS A 207 11.32 -25.38 6.14
CA LYS A 207 12.07 -26.50 5.51
C LYS A 207 11.15 -27.64 5.03
N GLY A 208 9.97 -27.26 4.51
CA GLY A 208 8.97 -28.20 4.00
C GLY A 208 8.07 -28.85 5.06
N GLU A 209 8.29 -28.60 6.36
CA GLU A 209 7.43 -29.11 7.44
C GLU A 209 6.39 -28.06 7.84
N SER A 210 5.13 -28.48 7.98
CA SER A 210 4.05 -27.59 8.44
C SER A 210 4.29 -27.15 9.89
N ARG A 211 4.17 -25.84 10.14
CA ARG A 211 4.36 -25.19 11.44
C ARG A 211 3.21 -24.25 11.81
N ILE A 212 2.11 -24.29 11.07
CA ILE A 212 0.98 -23.37 11.32
C ILE A 212 0.38 -23.60 12.73
N GLU A 213 0.27 -24.85 13.16
CA GLU A 213 -0.27 -25.19 14.48
C GLU A 213 0.60 -24.68 15.63
N ASP A 214 1.92 -24.59 15.44
CA ASP A 214 2.84 -24.04 16.46
C ASP A 214 2.45 -22.59 16.79
N ILE A 215 2.03 -21.83 15.77
CA ILE A 215 1.61 -20.44 15.91
C ILE A 215 0.20 -20.34 16.49
N LEU A 216 -0.73 -21.15 16.02
CA LEU A 216 -2.12 -21.11 16.46
C LEU A 216 -2.29 -21.56 17.92
N THR A 217 -1.37 -22.36 18.44
CA THR A 217 -1.47 -22.93 19.80
C THR A 217 -0.52 -22.30 20.81
N GLY A 218 0.49 -21.54 20.40
CA GLY A 218 1.55 -21.20 21.37
C GLY A 218 2.24 -19.85 21.23
N VAL A 219 2.01 -19.07 20.19
CA VAL A 219 2.79 -17.84 19.99
C VAL A 219 1.92 -16.61 19.95
N SER A 220 2.13 -15.78 20.95
CA SER A 220 1.58 -14.46 21.08
C SER A 220 2.37 -13.39 20.31
N ASP A 221 1.75 -12.24 20.13
CA ASP A 221 2.25 -10.86 20.07
C ASP A 221 3.26 -10.43 19.01
N SER A 222 3.93 -11.27 18.29
CA SER A 222 5.17 -10.87 17.62
C SER A 222 5.07 -10.54 16.13
N TYR A 223 3.87 -10.58 15.52
CA TYR A 223 3.71 -10.45 14.06
C TYR A 223 3.05 -9.14 13.63
N GLU A 224 3.34 -8.04 14.32
CA GLU A 224 2.62 -6.79 14.10
C GLU A 224 3.44 -5.76 13.35
N ALA A 225 2.78 -5.06 12.44
CA ALA A 225 3.36 -3.89 11.80
C ALA A 225 3.53 -2.76 12.83
N ARG A 226 4.65 -2.04 12.79
CA ARG A 226 4.97 -0.93 13.74
C ARG A 226 3.93 0.20 13.77
N ASN A 227 3.10 0.30 12.75
CA ASN A 227 2.06 1.32 12.64
C ASN A 227 0.70 0.90 13.19
N ILE A 228 0.59 -0.32 13.74
CA ILE A 228 -0.63 -0.86 14.33
C ILE A 228 -0.37 -1.15 15.81
N PRO A 229 -1.27 -0.74 16.73
CA PRO A 229 -1.12 -1.01 18.14
C PRO A 229 -1.01 -2.51 18.44
N SER A 230 -0.08 -2.88 19.33
CA SER A 230 0.14 -4.25 19.74
C SER A 230 -0.82 -4.62 20.87
N PHE A 231 -1.95 -5.22 20.51
CA PHE A 231 -2.78 -5.97 21.45
C PHE A 231 -2.71 -7.43 21.08
N GLY A 232 -2.20 -8.30 21.92
CA GLY A 232 -2.12 -9.75 21.65
C GLY A 232 -3.43 -10.33 21.07
N TRP A 233 -3.30 -11.34 20.25
CA TRP A 233 -4.43 -12.13 19.82
C TRP A 233 -4.84 -13.08 20.95
N ASP A 234 -6.15 -13.25 21.17
CA ASP A 234 -6.68 -14.31 21.98
C ASP A 234 -6.41 -15.67 21.32
N LEU A 235 -5.83 -16.63 22.07
CA LEU A 235 -5.45 -17.92 21.51
C LEU A 235 -6.66 -18.76 21.10
N ASP A 236 -7.76 -18.73 21.89
CA ASP A 236 -8.98 -19.45 21.53
C ASP A 236 -9.57 -18.91 20.24
N PHE A 237 -9.47 -17.57 20.03
CA PHE A 237 -9.87 -16.94 18.79
C PHE A 237 -9.02 -17.39 17.61
N LEU A 238 -7.68 -17.38 17.73
CA LEU A 238 -6.77 -17.85 16.67
C LEU A 238 -7.02 -19.31 16.30
N GLN A 239 -7.18 -20.18 17.30
CA GLN A 239 -7.50 -21.59 17.12
C GLN A 239 -8.84 -21.78 16.38
N SER A 240 -9.86 -21.00 16.74
CA SER A 240 -11.17 -21.05 16.09
C SER A 240 -11.12 -20.55 14.63
N LEU A 241 -10.28 -19.53 14.37
CA LEU A 241 -10.08 -18.96 13.04
C LEU A 241 -9.29 -19.91 12.10
N ARG A 242 -8.39 -20.73 12.66
CA ARG A 242 -7.51 -21.65 11.93
C ARG A 242 -6.65 -20.97 10.86
N ALA A 243 -6.28 -19.72 11.09
CA ALA A 243 -5.42 -18.93 10.21
C ALA A 243 -4.77 -17.81 11.02
N ILE A 244 -3.64 -17.30 10.57
CA ILE A 244 -2.98 -16.16 11.18
C ILE A 244 -3.46 -14.89 10.48
N PRO A 245 -4.26 -14.03 11.14
CA PRO A 245 -4.70 -12.78 10.56
C PRO A 245 -3.55 -11.78 10.54
N CYS A 246 -3.45 -10.95 9.50
CA CYS A 246 -2.48 -9.85 9.49
C CYS A 246 -2.82 -8.80 10.54
N GLY A 247 -1.83 -7.97 10.90
CA GLY A 247 -2.00 -6.96 11.96
C GLY A 247 -3.18 -6.02 11.76
N TYR A 248 -3.56 -5.71 10.50
CA TYR A 248 -4.71 -4.86 10.17
C TYR A 248 -6.06 -5.46 10.58
N HIS A 249 -6.16 -6.78 10.73
CA HIS A 249 -7.39 -7.42 11.21
C HIS A 249 -7.82 -6.96 12.61
N LYS A 250 -6.93 -6.39 13.40
CA LYS A 250 -7.28 -5.81 14.71
C LYS A 250 -8.32 -4.71 14.60
N TYR A 251 -8.33 -3.96 13.50
CA TYR A 251 -9.39 -2.97 13.25
C TYR A 251 -10.77 -3.61 13.12
N TYR A 252 -10.85 -4.86 12.67
CA TYR A 252 -12.11 -5.61 12.50
C TYR A 252 -12.44 -6.52 13.68
N TYR A 253 -11.43 -7.13 14.32
CA TYR A 253 -11.63 -8.12 15.38
C TYR A 253 -11.46 -7.55 16.81
N GLN A 254 -10.89 -6.35 16.94
CA GLN A 254 -10.69 -5.65 18.21
C GLN A 254 -11.12 -4.17 18.09
N THR A 255 -12.17 -3.92 17.32
CA THR A 255 -12.64 -2.59 16.91
C THR A 255 -12.88 -1.66 18.11
N ASP A 256 -13.60 -2.12 19.13
CA ASP A 256 -13.97 -1.32 20.30
C ASP A 256 -12.73 -0.81 21.04
N ARG A 257 -11.79 -1.73 21.31
CA ARG A 257 -10.54 -1.44 22.01
C ARG A 257 -9.66 -0.45 21.25
N LEU A 258 -9.55 -0.63 19.92
CA LEU A 258 -8.79 0.28 19.07
C LEU A 258 -9.45 1.65 18.95
N LEU A 259 -10.77 1.69 18.82
CA LEU A 259 -11.50 2.95 18.76
C LEU A 259 -11.36 3.75 20.06
N GLU A 260 -11.49 3.11 21.22
CA GLU A 260 -11.27 3.76 22.52
C GLU A 260 -9.87 4.37 22.61
N GLN A 261 -8.82 3.61 22.24
CA GLN A 261 -7.45 4.11 22.22
C GLN A 261 -7.27 5.29 21.24
N GLN A 262 -7.82 5.19 20.04
CA GLN A 262 -7.73 6.27 19.06
C GLN A 262 -8.48 7.53 19.47
N LEU A 263 -9.63 7.39 20.13
CA LEU A 263 -10.38 8.52 20.68
C LEU A 263 -9.59 9.24 21.80
N GLU A 264 -8.86 8.51 22.62
CA GLU A 264 -7.96 9.12 23.60
C GLU A 264 -6.81 9.88 22.92
N GLN A 265 -6.16 9.27 21.92
CA GLN A 265 -5.13 9.93 21.11
C GLN A 265 -5.67 11.18 20.40
N TYR A 266 -6.91 11.13 19.91
CA TYR A 266 -7.59 12.26 19.28
C TYR A 266 -7.77 13.44 20.25
N ARG A 267 -8.23 13.18 21.48
CA ARG A 267 -8.39 14.20 22.53
C ARG A 267 -7.06 14.87 22.89
N GLN A 268 -5.97 14.11 22.81
CA GLN A 268 -4.61 14.58 23.12
C GLN A 268 -3.90 15.23 21.92
N ASN A 269 -4.50 15.25 20.72
CA ASN A 269 -3.86 15.63 19.46
C ASN A 269 -2.59 14.81 19.15
N GLU A 270 -2.64 13.52 19.45
CA GLU A 270 -1.55 12.54 19.25
C GLU A 270 -1.96 11.35 18.39
N THR A 271 -2.85 11.56 17.43
CA THR A 271 -3.22 10.51 16.46
C THR A 271 -2.01 10.00 15.71
N ARG A 272 -2.17 8.89 15.02
CA ARG A 272 -1.06 8.35 14.19
C ARG A 272 -0.60 9.35 13.13
N ALA A 273 -1.50 10.16 12.56
CA ALA A 273 -1.13 11.24 11.64
C ALA A 273 -0.21 12.28 12.30
N ASP A 274 -0.53 12.70 13.53
CA ASP A 274 0.30 13.66 14.28
C ASP A 274 1.69 13.10 14.58
N GLN A 275 1.77 11.83 14.99
CA GLN A 275 3.05 11.15 15.24
C GLN A 275 3.90 11.07 13.95
N VAL A 276 3.28 10.68 12.84
CA VAL A 276 3.96 10.56 11.54
C VAL A 276 4.48 11.93 11.06
N ARG A 277 3.75 13.02 11.28
CA ARG A 277 4.22 14.37 10.95
C ARG A 277 5.49 14.75 11.72
N LYS A 278 5.55 14.39 13.01
CA LYS A 278 6.75 14.63 13.85
C LYS A 278 7.95 13.86 13.32
N VAL A 279 7.76 12.56 13.04
CA VAL A 279 8.83 11.69 12.50
C VAL A 279 9.28 12.15 11.12
N GLU A 280 8.34 12.49 10.22
CA GLU A 280 8.70 12.97 8.88
C GLU A 280 9.52 14.24 8.91
N LYS A 281 9.16 15.20 9.79
CA LYS A 281 9.96 16.42 9.97
C LYS A 281 11.39 16.07 10.39
N GLN A 282 11.57 15.23 11.41
CA GLN A 282 12.89 14.81 11.88
C GLN A 282 13.71 14.13 10.77
N LEU A 283 13.07 13.31 9.95
CA LEU A 283 13.73 12.66 8.82
C LEU A 283 14.22 13.68 7.78
N PHE A 284 13.39 14.66 7.41
CA PHE A 284 13.80 15.69 6.45
C PHE A 284 14.90 16.60 7.01
N ASP A 285 14.92 16.87 8.32
CA ASP A 285 16.02 17.58 8.97
C ASP A 285 17.34 16.78 8.84
N LEU A 286 17.30 15.43 9.03
CA LEU A 286 18.45 14.56 8.82
C LEU A 286 18.90 14.49 7.35
N TYR A 287 17.95 14.40 6.40
CA TYR A 287 18.26 14.29 4.98
C TYR A 287 18.98 15.51 4.40
N GLN A 288 18.83 16.67 5.04
CA GLN A 288 19.54 17.90 4.66
C GLN A 288 21.01 17.90 5.09
N ASP A 289 21.42 17.01 6.01
CA ASP A 289 22.83 16.90 6.41
C ASP A 289 23.71 16.51 5.21
N PRO A 290 24.66 17.35 4.80
CA PRO A 290 25.53 17.06 3.67
C PRO A 290 26.47 15.88 3.88
N SER A 291 26.69 15.45 5.12
CA SER A 291 27.49 14.27 5.45
C SER A 291 26.73 12.96 5.36
N LEU A 292 25.39 13.00 5.35
CA LEU A 292 24.57 11.81 5.22
C LEU A 292 24.58 11.31 3.77
N ASP A 293 25.07 10.10 3.56
CA ASP A 293 25.20 9.44 2.25
C ASP A 293 24.66 8.01 2.22
N GLU A 294 23.79 7.67 3.18
CA GLU A 294 23.11 6.38 3.32
C GLU A 294 21.71 6.57 3.92
N LYS A 295 20.91 5.51 3.94
CA LYS A 295 19.61 5.49 4.60
C LYS A 295 19.80 5.59 6.12
N PRO A 296 19.24 6.61 6.80
CA PRO A 296 19.35 6.68 8.24
C PRO A 296 18.44 5.66 8.94
N GLN A 297 18.94 5.08 10.03
CA GLN A 297 18.19 4.13 10.85
C GLN A 297 16.85 4.71 11.37
N ALA A 298 16.77 6.03 11.58
CA ALA A 298 15.56 6.72 12.00
C ALA A 298 14.37 6.49 11.04
N LEU A 299 14.61 6.17 9.77
CA LEU A 299 13.56 5.87 8.80
C LEU A 299 12.70 4.66 9.22
N GLU A 300 13.27 3.72 9.94
CA GLU A 300 12.53 2.55 10.44
C GLU A 300 11.36 2.91 11.37
N GLN A 301 11.42 4.08 12.04
CA GLN A 301 10.36 4.57 12.93
C GLN A 301 9.12 5.06 12.15
N ARG A 302 9.29 5.38 10.87
CA ARG A 302 8.22 5.87 10.01
C ARG A 302 7.14 4.81 9.75
N GLY A 303 7.49 3.54 9.82
CA GLY A 303 6.71 2.41 9.34
C GLY A 303 6.99 2.12 7.85
N GLY A 304 6.62 0.96 7.35
CA GLY A 304 6.91 0.59 5.96
C GLY A 304 8.33 0.04 5.76
N ALA A 305 8.95 -0.53 6.79
CA ALA A 305 10.21 -1.23 6.66
C ALA A 305 10.14 -2.32 5.58
N TYR A 306 11.23 -2.48 4.82
CA TYR A 306 11.40 -3.46 3.75
C TYR A 306 10.58 -3.21 2.47
N TYR A 307 10.03 -2.01 2.28
CA TYR A 307 9.37 -1.65 1.02
C TYR A 307 10.31 -1.77 -0.17
N SER A 308 11.52 -1.26 -0.03
CA SER A 308 12.55 -1.33 -1.07
C SER A 308 12.93 -2.75 -1.41
N GLU A 309 13.10 -3.60 -0.40
CA GLU A 309 13.45 -4.99 -0.62
C GLU A 309 12.37 -5.72 -1.42
N ALA A 310 11.10 -5.51 -1.09
CA ALA A 310 9.99 -6.08 -1.86
C ALA A 310 9.98 -5.58 -3.32
N ALA A 311 10.19 -4.26 -3.54
CA ALA A 311 10.24 -3.68 -4.88
C ALA A 311 11.40 -4.20 -5.71
N VAL A 312 12.57 -4.19 -5.11
CA VAL A 312 13.81 -4.53 -5.83
C VAL A 312 13.86 -6.01 -6.15
N ARG A 313 13.46 -6.89 -5.21
CA ARG A 313 13.31 -8.33 -5.49
C ARG A 313 12.33 -8.58 -6.63
N LEU A 314 11.19 -7.87 -6.65
CA LEU A 314 10.23 -7.99 -7.74
C LEU A 314 10.82 -7.50 -9.08
N MET A 315 11.47 -6.34 -9.10
CA MET A 315 12.13 -5.84 -10.32
C MET A 315 13.18 -6.80 -10.83
N THR A 316 13.98 -7.38 -9.93
CA THR A 316 14.99 -8.41 -10.28
C THR A 316 14.34 -9.64 -10.87
N SER A 317 13.26 -10.14 -10.28
CA SER A 317 12.52 -11.31 -10.78
C SER A 317 11.90 -11.04 -12.15
N LEU A 318 11.26 -9.87 -12.34
CA LEU A 318 10.72 -9.46 -13.65
C LEU A 318 11.83 -9.32 -14.71
N HIS A 319 12.98 -8.75 -14.34
CA HIS A 319 14.08 -8.53 -15.26
C HIS A 319 14.79 -9.83 -15.66
N ALA A 320 15.00 -10.73 -14.71
CA ALA A 320 15.71 -11.99 -14.91
C ALA A 320 14.82 -13.13 -15.44
N ASP A 321 13.48 -12.94 -15.48
CA ASP A 321 12.50 -14.01 -15.78
C ASP A 321 12.64 -15.23 -14.86
N SER A 322 12.90 -14.99 -13.57
CA SER A 322 13.32 -16.02 -12.60
C SER A 322 12.23 -16.98 -12.19
N ARG A 323 10.96 -16.62 -12.38
CA ARG A 323 9.75 -17.36 -11.94
C ARG A 323 9.66 -17.52 -10.42
N ASP A 324 10.22 -16.57 -9.69
CA ASP A 324 10.11 -16.54 -8.24
C ASP A 324 8.68 -16.31 -7.77
N ILE A 325 8.41 -16.74 -6.54
CA ILE A 325 7.12 -16.53 -5.90
C ILE A 325 7.18 -15.25 -5.06
N HIS A 326 6.25 -14.33 -5.35
CA HIS A 326 6.05 -13.09 -4.61
C HIS A 326 4.60 -12.97 -4.16
N THR A 327 4.36 -12.32 -3.02
CA THR A 327 2.99 -11.97 -2.60
C THR A 327 2.67 -10.56 -3.09
N LEU A 328 1.69 -10.46 -3.99
CA LEU A 328 1.42 -9.25 -4.78
C LEU A 328 -0.08 -8.95 -4.85
N ASN A 329 -0.39 -7.67 -5.05
CA ASN A 329 -1.74 -7.24 -5.41
C ASN A 329 -1.89 -7.32 -6.94
N VAL A 330 -2.76 -8.24 -7.37
CA VAL A 330 -2.96 -8.60 -8.80
C VAL A 330 -4.44 -8.86 -9.08
N ARG A 331 -4.80 -9.00 -10.35
CA ARG A 331 -6.13 -9.47 -10.76
C ARG A 331 -6.37 -10.89 -10.24
N ASN A 332 -7.58 -11.18 -9.81
CA ASN A 332 -7.96 -12.48 -9.24
C ASN A 332 -7.83 -13.63 -10.26
N ASP A 333 -8.32 -13.44 -11.47
CA ASP A 333 -8.30 -14.47 -12.53
C ASP A 333 -8.74 -15.86 -12.01
N GLY A 334 -9.69 -15.86 -11.04
CA GLY A 334 -10.25 -17.07 -10.44
C GLY A 334 -9.42 -17.70 -9.32
N ALA A 335 -8.30 -17.12 -8.90
CA ALA A 335 -7.45 -17.67 -7.83
C ALA A 335 -8.17 -17.78 -6.49
N ILE A 336 -9.04 -16.82 -6.16
CA ILE A 336 -9.98 -16.87 -5.03
C ILE A 336 -11.40 -17.01 -5.60
N SER A 337 -11.94 -18.21 -5.59
CA SER A 337 -13.20 -18.56 -6.27
C SER A 337 -14.45 -17.84 -5.74
N CYS A 338 -14.40 -17.28 -4.52
CA CYS A 338 -15.51 -16.56 -3.91
C CYS A 338 -15.50 -15.04 -4.17
N LEU A 339 -14.55 -14.54 -4.99
CA LEU A 339 -14.43 -13.14 -5.41
C LEU A 339 -14.57 -13.01 -6.93
N PRO A 340 -14.98 -11.84 -7.45
CA PRO A 340 -15.04 -11.57 -8.89
C PRO A 340 -13.67 -11.80 -9.56
N GLU A 341 -13.67 -12.27 -10.81
CA GLU A 341 -12.44 -12.55 -11.56
C GLU A 341 -11.60 -11.30 -11.83
N ASP A 342 -12.22 -10.14 -11.95
CA ASP A 342 -11.57 -8.85 -12.17
C ASP A 342 -11.19 -8.09 -10.89
N ALA A 343 -11.50 -8.65 -9.72
CA ALA A 343 -11.15 -8.06 -8.43
C ALA A 343 -9.62 -8.06 -8.21
N CYS A 344 -9.10 -7.06 -7.49
CA CYS A 344 -7.73 -7.07 -7.00
C CYS A 344 -7.63 -7.92 -5.73
N ILE A 345 -6.70 -8.87 -5.70
CA ILE A 345 -6.42 -9.75 -4.56
C ILE A 345 -4.96 -9.65 -4.15
N GLU A 346 -4.62 -10.02 -2.92
CA GLU A 346 -3.23 -10.12 -2.45
C GLU A 346 -2.92 -11.58 -2.09
N VAL A 347 -2.16 -12.25 -2.96
CA VAL A 347 -1.84 -13.68 -2.87
C VAL A 347 -0.43 -13.95 -3.40
N ASN A 348 0.05 -15.18 -3.20
CA ASN A 348 1.27 -15.66 -3.82
C ASN A 348 1.11 -15.71 -5.34
N CYS A 349 2.10 -15.22 -6.07
CA CYS A 349 2.12 -15.14 -7.52
C CYS A 349 3.45 -15.67 -8.08
N VAL A 350 3.43 -16.32 -9.22
CA VAL A 350 4.63 -16.60 -10.03
C VAL A 350 4.91 -15.37 -10.88
N VAL A 351 6.15 -14.90 -10.83
CA VAL A 351 6.60 -13.70 -11.54
C VAL A 351 7.45 -14.09 -12.77
N GLU A 352 6.96 -13.77 -13.95
CA GLU A 352 7.68 -13.88 -15.22
C GLU A 352 7.91 -12.48 -15.80
N SER A 353 8.87 -12.30 -16.69
CA SER A 353 9.24 -10.98 -17.25
C SER A 353 8.09 -10.21 -17.88
N HIS A 354 7.10 -10.89 -18.41
CA HIS A 354 5.98 -10.31 -19.15
C HIS A 354 4.62 -10.50 -18.45
N ARG A 355 4.57 -11.31 -17.40
CA ARG A 355 3.32 -11.69 -16.71
C ARG A 355 3.56 -12.01 -15.25
N VAL A 356 2.56 -11.69 -14.43
CA VAL A 356 2.45 -12.12 -13.03
C VAL A 356 1.18 -12.95 -12.90
N THR A 357 1.31 -14.19 -12.44
CA THR A 357 0.20 -15.15 -12.38
C THR A 357 -0.11 -15.51 -10.92
N PRO A 358 -1.33 -15.24 -10.42
CA PRO A 358 -1.73 -15.63 -9.07
C PRO A 358 -1.81 -17.16 -8.93
N LEU A 359 -1.34 -17.68 -7.80
CA LEU A 359 -1.52 -19.07 -7.46
C LEU A 359 -2.93 -19.33 -6.92
N GLN A 360 -3.46 -20.49 -7.25
CA GLN A 360 -4.79 -20.89 -6.78
C GLN A 360 -4.79 -21.08 -5.26
N VAL A 361 -5.74 -20.42 -4.60
CA VAL A 361 -5.89 -20.44 -3.14
C VAL A 361 -6.74 -21.63 -2.67
N GLY A 362 -7.62 -22.13 -3.53
CA GLY A 362 -8.54 -23.19 -3.18
C GLY A 362 -9.78 -22.70 -2.41
N TYR A 363 -10.28 -23.53 -1.50
CA TYR A 363 -11.49 -23.24 -0.74
C TYR A 363 -11.22 -22.20 0.36
N VAL A 364 -12.01 -21.14 0.38
CA VAL A 364 -11.98 -20.12 1.44
C VAL A 364 -13.11 -20.40 2.45
N PRO A 365 -12.76 -20.75 3.70
CA PRO A 365 -13.75 -21.15 4.69
C PRO A 365 -14.61 -19.96 5.18
N PRO A 366 -15.85 -20.21 5.69
CA PRO A 366 -16.81 -19.16 6.03
C PRO A 366 -16.29 -18.09 7.01
N GLN A 367 -15.44 -18.47 7.97
CA GLN A 367 -14.85 -17.56 8.98
C GLN A 367 -13.92 -16.51 8.37
N ILE A 368 -13.37 -16.75 7.19
CA ILE A 368 -12.59 -15.80 6.38
C ILE A 368 -13.46 -15.16 5.31
N ARG A 369 -14.19 -15.99 4.55
CA ARG A 369 -14.94 -15.58 3.36
C ARG A 369 -15.93 -14.45 3.62
N GLY A 370 -16.66 -14.48 4.74
CA GLY A 370 -17.68 -13.47 5.03
C GLY A 370 -17.10 -12.05 5.10
N LEU A 371 -16.04 -11.86 5.88
CA LEU A 371 -15.36 -10.57 5.99
C LEU A 371 -14.67 -10.18 4.68
N LEU A 372 -14.02 -11.12 4.01
CA LEU A 372 -13.33 -10.91 2.74
C LEU A 372 -14.29 -10.39 1.66
N GLN A 373 -15.44 -11.01 1.51
CA GLN A 373 -16.43 -10.63 0.48
C GLN A 373 -17.06 -9.26 0.76
N VAL A 374 -17.39 -8.95 2.00
CA VAL A 374 -18.00 -7.65 2.31
C VAL A 374 -17.02 -6.50 2.13
N VAL A 375 -15.73 -6.70 2.53
CA VAL A 375 -14.73 -5.65 2.31
C VAL A 375 -14.39 -5.51 0.83
N LYS A 376 -14.35 -6.60 0.07
CA LYS A 376 -14.14 -6.51 -1.38
C LYS A 376 -15.28 -5.76 -2.06
N ALA A 377 -16.54 -6.02 -1.74
CA ALA A 377 -17.66 -5.28 -2.29
C ALA A 377 -17.61 -3.77 -1.95
N TYR A 378 -17.15 -3.43 -0.74
CA TYR A 378 -16.84 -2.04 -0.39
C TYR A 378 -15.75 -1.44 -1.30
N GLU A 379 -14.68 -2.19 -1.57
CA GLU A 379 -13.59 -1.72 -2.44
C GLU A 379 -14.08 -1.46 -3.87
N GLU A 380 -14.88 -2.36 -4.44
CA GLU A 380 -15.46 -2.21 -5.78
C GLU A 380 -16.31 -0.94 -5.89
N LEU A 381 -17.23 -0.72 -4.93
CA LEU A 381 -18.04 0.51 -4.86
C LEU A 381 -17.17 1.76 -4.66
N THR A 382 -16.08 1.67 -3.91
CA THR A 382 -15.17 2.80 -3.71
C THR A 382 -14.44 3.17 -5.00
N VAL A 383 -14.00 2.19 -5.77
CA VAL A 383 -13.38 2.40 -7.10
C VAL A 383 -14.38 3.04 -8.05
N GLU A 384 -15.60 2.53 -8.11
CA GLU A 384 -16.68 3.10 -8.93
C GLU A 384 -16.98 4.56 -8.54
N ALA A 385 -17.13 4.83 -7.24
CA ALA A 385 -17.35 6.19 -6.75
C ALA A 385 -16.19 7.15 -7.10
N ALA A 386 -14.94 6.67 -7.01
CA ALA A 386 -13.76 7.47 -7.35
C ALA A 386 -13.70 7.85 -8.84
N VAL A 387 -14.15 6.95 -9.71
CA VAL A 387 -14.14 7.13 -11.16
C VAL A 387 -15.31 7.99 -11.63
N THR A 388 -16.51 7.75 -11.07
CA THR A 388 -17.74 8.39 -11.52
C THR A 388 -18.06 9.71 -10.81
N GLY A 389 -17.61 9.90 -9.56
CA GLY A 389 -18.01 11.00 -8.70
C GLY A 389 -19.41 10.84 -8.12
N ASP A 390 -20.02 9.64 -8.19
CA ASP A 390 -21.38 9.38 -7.71
C ASP A 390 -21.42 9.31 -6.18
N LYS A 391 -22.13 10.27 -5.56
CA LYS A 391 -22.31 10.34 -4.10
C LYS A 391 -23.19 9.23 -3.56
N GLY A 392 -24.10 8.68 -4.34
CA GLY A 392 -24.95 7.56 -3.95
C GLY A 392 -24.12 6.27 -3.82
N VAL A 393 -23.27 5.98 -4.82
CA VAL A 393 -22.34 4.86 -4.79
C VAL A 393 -21.33 5.02 -3.63
N ALA A 394 -20.82 6.25 -3.42
CA ALA A 394 -19.94 6.57 -2.30
C ALA A 394 -20.59 6.29 -0.94
N LEU A 395 -21.88 6.64 -0.77
CA LEU A 395 -22.65 6.35 0.44
C LEU A 395 -22.86 4.85 0.63
N GLN A 396 -23.16 4.11 -0.44
CA GLN A 396 -23.31 2.66 -0.38
C GLN A 396 -22.01 1.98 0.04
N ALA A 397 -20.86 2.39 -0.52
CA ALA A 397 -19.55 1.88 -0.14
C ALA A 397 -19.30 2.03 1.36
N LEU A 398 -19.46 3.23 1.91
CA LEU A 398 -19.27 3.46 3.35
C LEU A 398 -20.29 2.71 4.22
N THR A 399 -21.56 2.64 3.79
CA THR A 399 -22.60 1.92 4.54
C THR A 399 -22.31 0.42 4.64
N LEU A 400 -21.70 -0.15 3.61
CA LEU A 400 -21.34 -1.57 3.57
C LEU A 400 -20.10 -1.89 4.40
N HIS A 401 -19.22 -0.90 4.65
CA HIS A 401 -17.94 -1.16 5.31
C HIS A 401 -18.12 -1.59 6.78
N PRO A 402 -17.53 -2.71 7.23
CA PRO A 402 -17.75 -3.26 8.57
C PRO A 402 -17.34 -2.32 9.73
N LEU A 403 -16.48 -1.34 9.49
CA LEU A 403 -16.06 -0.35 10.49
C LEU A 403 -17.00 0.87 10.58
N ILE A 404 -18.09 0.86 9.83
CA ILE A 404 -19.11 1.92 9.85
C ILE A 404 -20.41 1.33 10.42
N PRO A 405 -20.86 1.75 11.60
CA PRO A 405 -21.91 1.04 12.35
C PRO A 405 -23.34 1.25 11.82
N SER A 406 -23.60 2.31 11.04
CA SER A 406 -24.94 2.57 10.49
C SER A 406 -24.90 3.48 9.26
N ALA A 407 -25.99 3.48 8.47
CA ALA A 407 -26.15 4.34 7.30
C ALA A 407 -26.17 5.84 7.66
N GLU A 408 -26.75 6.21 8.82
CA GLU A 408 -26.74 7.59 9.32
C GLU A 408 -25.29 8.04 9.61
N LYS A 409 -24.49 7.16 10.20
CA LYS A 409 -23.08 7.42 10.48
C LYS A 409 -22.30 7.54 9.18
N ALA A 410 -22.52 6.62 8.22
CA ALA A 410 -21.92 6.68 6.87
C ALA A 410 -22.19 8.01 6.18
N LYS A 411 -23.45 8.46 6.21
CA LYS A 411 -23.87 9.73 5.62
C LYS A 411 -23.17 10.93 6.27
N ALA A 412 -23.17 11.02 7.59
CA ALA A 412 -22.55 12.14 8.33
C ALA A 412 -21.03 12.21 8.08
N VAL A 413 -20.34 11.07 8.07
CA VAL A 413 -18.92 10.99 7.76
C VAL A 413 -18.64 11.38 6.31
N LEU A 414 -19.42 10.86 5.36
CA LEU A 414 -19.26 11.15 3.93
C LEU A 414 -19.41 12.64 3.63
N GLU A 415 -20.47 13.28 4.15
CA GLU A 415 -20.75 14.71 3.90
C GLU A 415 -19.59 15.58 4.39
N GLU A 416 -19.09 15.36 5.61
CA GLU A 416 -17.97 16.15 6.14
C GLU A 416 -16.67 15.86 5.40
N MET A 417 -16.38 14.60 5.06
CA MET A 417 -15.17 14.23 4.32
C MET A 417 -15.18 14.78 2.89
N LEU A 418 -16.31 14.72 2.18
CA LEU A 418 -16.42 15.29 0.84
C LEU A 418 -16.16 16.81 0.87
N GLU A 419 -16.74 17.52 1.85
CA GLU A 419 -16.52 18.96 1.97
C GLU A 419 -15.06 19.30 2.28
N ALA A 420 -14.43 18.60 3.21
CA ALA A 420 -13.01 18.78 3.55
C ALA A 420 -12.06 18.46 2.37
N ASN A 421 -12.49 17.60 1.46
CA ASN A 421 -11.72 17.17 0.29
C ASN A 421 -12.17 17.81 -1.03
N ARG A 422 -13.08 18.79 -1.02
CA ARG A 422 -13.71 19.38 -2.22
C ARG A 422 -12.68 19.72 -3.32
N HIS A 423 -11.54 20.28 -2.93
CA HIS A 423 -10.48 20.67 -3.87
C HIS A 423 -9.86 19.48 -4.62
N TYR A 424 -9.84 18.30 -4.00
CA TYR A 424 -9.25 17.08 -4.56
C TYR A 424 -10.27 16.18 -5.28
N LEU A 425 -11.56 16.52 -5.20
CA LEU A 425 -12.67 15.69 -5.68
C LEU A 425 -13.57 16.45 -6.67
N PRO A 426 -13.02 17.02 -7.75
CA PRO A 426 -13.82 17.84 -8.68
C PRO A 426 -14.98 17.05 -9.31
N SER A 427 -14.85 15.76 -9.56
CA SER A 427 -15.89 14.90 -10.13
C SER A 427 -17.16 14.84 -9.28
N PHE A 428 -17.05 14.95 -7.96
CA PHE A 428 -18.18 14.94 -7.03
C PHE A 428 -18.98 16.26 -7.00
N TYR A 429 -18.46 17.31 -7.63
CA TYR A 429 -19.02 18.68 -7.62
C TYR A 429 -19.26 19.24 -9.01
N GLN A 430 -19.00 18.48 -10.06
CA GLN A 430 -19.46 18.81 -11.39
C GLN A 430 -20.96 18.58 -11.44
N ASP A 431 -21.75 19.62 -11.77
CA ASP A 431 -23.17 19.45 -12.06
C ASP A 431 -23.29 18.44 -13.21
N ILE A 432 -24.10 17.41 -13.01
CA ILE A 432 -24.48 16.45 -14.06
C ILE A 432 -25.38 17.24 -15.05
N GLN A 433 -24.80 18.16 -15.80
CA GLN A 433 -25.45 18.78 -16.96
C GLN A 433 -25.30 17.81 -18.12
N GLY A 434 -26.29 16.94 -18.30
CA GLY A 434 -26.40 16.22 -19.55
C GLY A 434 -26.82 14.75 -19.49
N VAL A 435 -27.77 14.37 -18.64
CA VAL A 435 -28.53 13.12 -18.83
C VAL A 435 -30.02 13.46 -18.89
N ASN A 436 -30.40 14.22 -19.92
CA ASN A 436 -31.77 14.36 -20.44
C ASN A 436 -31.67 14.85 -21.89
N GLN A 437 -31.35 13.92 -22.78
CA GLN A 437 -31.81 13.99 -24.19
C GLN A 437 -31.88 12.58 -24.75
#